data_2c088c0c05bf6f42c6135371c1f2b413
#
_entry.id   2c088c0c05bf6f42c6135371c1f2b413
#
_cell.length_a   1.000
_cell.length_b   1.000
_cell.length_c   1.000
_cell.angle_alpha   90.00
_cell.angle_beta   90.00
_cell.angle_gamma   90.00
#
_symmetry.space_group_name_H-M   'P 1'
#
loop_
_entity.id
_entity.type
_entity.pdbx_description
1 polymer ?
#
loop_
_entity_poly.entity_id
_entity_poly.type
_entity_poly.pdbx_seq_one_letter_code
_entity_poly.pdbx_strand_id
1 'polypeptide(L)'
;MNKEEEFNKLREQLNREDNWPMLYMFKFIIPAVNKSIALVESKFSDEAIVTQKESFNGKYVSITVKEVMLDADSIINKYKEMAGIEGLMAF
;
A
#
# COMPACT_ATOMS: atom_id res chain seq x y z
N MET A 1 19.74 -7.01 -1.61
CA MET A 1 18.52 -7.80 -1.37
C MET A 1 17.51 -7.49 -2.46
N ASN A 2 16.93 -8.47 -3.11
CA ASN A 2 15.96 -8.24 -4.18
C ASN A 2 14.53 -8.16 -3.62
N LYS A 3 13.60 -7.71 -4.46
CA LYS A 3 12.21 -7.53 -4.03
C LYS A 3 11.53 -8.83 -3.60
N GLU A 4 11.87 -9.95 -4.24
CA GLU A 4 11.31 -11.25 -3.86
C GLU A 4 11.70 -11.63 -2.43
N GLU A 5 12.94 -11.39 -2.04
CA GLU A 5 13.41 -11.66 -0.68
C GLU A 5 12.69 -10.77 0.34
N GLU A 6 12.48 -9.50 -0.01
CA GLU A 6 11.75 -8.57 0.84
C GLU A 6 10.29 -9.00 1.01
N PHE A 7 9.64 -9.41 -0.07
CA PHE A 7 8.27 -9.91 -0.01
C PHE A 7 8.18 -11.19 0.80
N ASN A 8 9.16 -12.10 0.66
CA ASN A 8 9.16 -13.33 1.43
C ASN A 8 9.31 -13.08 2.93
N LYS A 9 10.15 -12.13 3.32
CA LYS A 9 10.28 -11.73 4.73
C LYS A 9 8.99 -11.14 5.27
N LEU A 10 8.36 -10.27 4.50
CA LEU A 10 7.08 -9.69 4.90
C LEU A 10 6.01 -10.78 5.02
N ARG A 11 5.96 -11.71 4.07
CA ARG A 11 5.02 -12.83 4.11
C ARG A 11 5.20 -13.66 5.39
N GLU A 12 6.44 -13.95 5.76
CA GLU A 12 6.72 -14.70 6.99
C GLU A 12 6.23 -13.97 8.24
N GLN A 13 6.46 -12.66 8.29
CA GLN A 13 5.99 -11.85 9.41
C GLN A 13 4.46 -11.83 9.48
N LEU A 14 3.80 -11.65 8.34
CA LEU A 14 2.35 -11.60 8.26
C LEU A 14 1.73 -12.95 8.62
N ASN A 15 2.35 -14.06 8.22
CA ASN A 15 1.85 -15.40 8.50
C ASN A 15 1.95 -15.79 9.98
N ARG A 16 2.65 -15.00 10.79
CA ARG A 16 2.67 -15.20 12.25
C ARG A 16 1.40 -14.67 12.91
N GLU A 17 0.63 -13.86 12.21
CA GLU A 17 -0.65 -13.36 12.70
C GLU A 17 -1.73 -14.43 12.53
N ASP A 18 -2.56 -14.62 13.56
CA ASP A 18 -3.62 -15.64 13.57
C ASP A 18 -5.00 -15.05 13.33
N ASN A 19 -5.13 -13.74 13.25
CA ASN A 19 -6.42 -13.04 13.30
C ASN A 19 -6.93 -12.60 11.93
N TRP A 20 -6.75 -13.45 10.92
CA TRP A 20 -7.26 -13.16 9.59
C TRP A 20 -8.76 -13.42 9.51
N PRO A 21 -9.54 -12.61 8.79
CA PRO A 21 -9.10 -11.37 8.12
C PRO A 21 -8.81 -10.26 9.12
N MET A 22 -7.93 -9.33 8.76
CA MET A 22 -7.57 -8.24 9.66
C MET A 22 -7.45 -6.92 8.92
N LEU A 23 -7.66 -5.83 9.65
CA LEU A 23 -7.46 -4.49 9.13
C LEU A 23 -5.97 -4.24 8.96
N TYR A 24 -5.56 -3.86 7.75
CA TYR A 24 -4.16 -3.55 7.46
C TYR A 24 -4.04 -2.11 7.00
N MET A 25 -2.98 -1.44 7.43
CA MET A 25 -2.71 -0.07 7.04
C MET A 25 -1.56 -0.02 6.04
N PHE A 26 -1.87 0.42 4.82
CA PHE A 26 -0.86 0.69 3.80
C PHE A 26 -0.49 2.16 3.85
N LYS A 27 0.76 2.47 3.62
CA LYS A 27 1.21 3.85 3.52
C LYS A 27 2.13 4.02 2.32
N PHE A 28 1.80 4.98 1.46
CA PHE A 28 2.54 5.26 0.23
C PHE A 28 2.86 6.74 0.15
N ILE A 29 3.97 7.06 -0.49
CA ILE A 29 4.30 8.43 -0.86
C ILE A 29 4.46 8.45 -2.37
N ILE A 30 3.76 9.37 -3.02
CA ILE A 30 3.77 9.51 -4.48
C ILE A 30 3.94 10.98 -4.88
N PRO A 31 4.41 11.26 -6.10
CA PRO A 31 4.36 12.63 -6.61
C PRO A 31 2.92 13.14 -6.61
N ALA A 32 2.75 14.44 -6.33
CA ALA A 32 1.42 15.06 -6.21
C ALA A 32 0.80 15.32 -7.58
N VAL A 33 0.54 14.24 -8.30
CA VAL A 33 -0.08 14.25 -9.64
C VAL A 33 -1.42 13.54 -9.53
N ASN A 34 -2.48 14.21 -9.96
CA ASN A 34 -3.85 13.66 -9.82
C ASN A 34 -4.00 12.28 -10.42
N LYS A 35 -3.37 12.04 -11.57
CA LYS A 35 -3.42 10.72 -12.21
C LYS A 35 -2.84 9.62 -11.32
N SER A 36 -1.70 9.90 -10.67
CA SER A 36 -1.06 8.94 -9.79
C SER A 36 -1.87 8.68 -8.53
N ILE A 37 -2.46 9.73 -7.97
CA ILE A 37 -3.34 9.61 -6.81
C ILE A 37 -4.55 8.74 -7.15
N ALA A 38 -5.17 9.00 -8.30
CA ALA A 38 -6.32 8.21 -8.76
C ALA A 38 -5.94 6.73 -9.00
N LEU A 39 -4.74 6.47 -9.53
CA LEU A 39 -4.26 5.11 -9.73
C LEU A 39 -4.13 4.36 -8.40
N VAL A 40 -3.56 5.01 -7.38
CA VAL A 40 -3.45 4.39 -6.04
C VAL A 40 -4.84 4.06 -5.51
N GLU A 41 -5.75 5.02 -5.53
CA GLU A 41 -7.10 4.83 -5.01
C GLU A 41 -7.85 3.72 -5.77
N SER A 42 -7.63 3.60 -7.08
CA SER A 42 -8.28 2.59 -7.91
C SER A 42 -7.89 1.15 -7.55
N LYS A 43 -6.79 0.96 -6.83
CA LYS A 43 -6.33 -0.37 -6.42
C LYS A 43 -7.02 -0.89 -5.16
N PHE A 44 -7.84 -0.07 -4.52
CA PHE A 44 -8.50 -0.44 -3.28
C PHE A 44 -10.02 -0.41 -3.46
N SER A 45 -10.73 -1.11 -2.56
CA SER A 45 -12.18 -1.18 -2.63
C SER A 45 -12.84 0.10 -2.12
N ASP A 46 -14.14 0.24 -2.39
CA ASP A 46 -14.91 1.39 -1.90
C ASP A 46 -15.03 1.40 -0.38
N GLU A 47 -14.77 0.27 0.29
CA GLU A 47 -14.81 0.17 1.74
C GLU A 47 -13.50 0.60 2.40
N ALA A 48 -12.45 0.78 1.63
CA ALA A 48 -11.16 1.22 2.17
C ALA A 48 -11.27 2.65 2.69
N ILE A 49 -10.60 2.92 3.80
CA ILE A 49 -10.52 4.27 4.36
C ILE A 49 -9.22 4.89 3.88
N VAL A 50 -9.35 5.92 3.04
CA VAL A 50 -8.20 6.59 2.42
C VAL A 50 -8.05 7.99 3.00
N THR A 51 -6.85 8.29 3.47
CA THR A 51 -6.51 9.64 3.92
C THR A 51 -5.27 10.11 3.18
N GLN A 52 -5.21 11.41 2.88
CA GLN A 52 -4.11 12.01 2.13
C GLN A 52 -3.56 13.21 2.87
N LYS A 53 -2.25 13.40 2.73
CA LYS A 53 -1.57 14.57 3.31
C LYS A 53 -0.50 15.05 2.34
N GLU A 54 -0.57 16.33 1.95
CA GLU A 54 0.44 16.91 1.09
C GLU A 54 1.74 17.13 1.87
N SER A 55 2.88 17.02 1.18
CA SER A 55 4.16 17.38 1.74
C SER A 55 4.25 18.90 1.90
N PHE A 56 5.24 19.33 2.66
CA PHE A 56 5.48 20.75 2.97
C PHE A 56 5.52 21.64 1.73
N ASN A 57 6.11 21.16 0.64
CA ASN A 57 6.25 21.95 -0.60
C ASN A 57 5.24 21.57 -1.68
N GLY A 58 4.28 20.71 -1.37
CA GLY A 58 3.25 20.28 -2.32
C GLY A 58 3.72 19.37 -3.44
N LYS A 59 4.96 18.89 -3.41
CA LYS A 59 5.52 18.02 -4.47
C LYS A 59 5.09 16.56 -4.33
N TYR A 60 4.78 16.12 -3.12
CA TYR A 60 4.44 14.74 -2.81
C TYR A 60 3.17 14.68 -1.98
N VAL A 61 2.52 13.53 -2.07
CA VAL A 61 1.34 13.22 -1.26
C VAL A 61 1.60 11.91 -0.53
N SER A 62 1.33 11.91 0.77
CA SER A 62 1.33 10.70 1.58
C SER A 62 -0.10 10.16 1.59
N ILE A 63 -0.28 8.92 1.18
CA ILE A 63 -1.58 8.27 1.15
C ILE A 63 -1.58 7.11 2.13
N THR A 64 -2.51 7.14 3.07
CA THR A 64 -2.70 6.06 4.03
C THR A 64 -4.01 5.36 3.68
N VAL A 65 -3.96 4.05 3.52
CA VAL A 65 -5.14 3.25 3.18
C VAL A 65 -5.33 2.15 4.22
N LYS A 66 -6.50 2.12 4.84
CA LYS A 66 -6.88 1.07 5.78
C LYS A 66 -7.94 0.21 5.11
N GLU A 67 -7.66 -1.08 4.99
CA GLU A 67 -8.58 -2.02 4.36
C GLU A 67 -8.46 -3.38 5.04
N VAL A 68 -9.59 -4.08 5.17
CA VAL A 68 -9.59 -5.44 5.69
C VAL A 68 -8.97 -6.37 4.64
N MET A 69 -7.93 -7.08 5.04
CA MET A 69 -7.23 -8.01 4.16
C MET A 69 -7.47 -9.45 4.62
N LEU A 70 -7.63 -10.35 3.67
CA LEU A 70 -8.03 -11.72 3.94
C LEU A 70 -6.89 -12.60 4.42
N ASP A 71 -5.68 -12.34 3.94
CA ASP A 71 -4.49 -13.15 4.24
C ASP A 71 -3.22 -12.39 3.87
N ALA A 72 -2.08 -13.00 4.19
CA ALA A 72 -0.78 -12.41 3.89
C ALA A 72 -0.54 -12.22 2.40
N ASP A 73 -0.96 -13.18 1.57
CA ASP A 73 -0.74 -13.11 0.13
C ASP A 73 -1.52 -11.97 -0.51
N SER A 74 -2.72 -11.66 0.00
CA SER A 74 -3.50 -10.51 -0.47
C SER A 74 -2.73 -9.21 -0.27
N ILE A 75 -2.06 -9.06 0.88
CA ILE A 75 -1.25 -7.88 1.18
C ILE A 75 -0.04 -7.81 0.24
N ILE A 76 0.66 -8.93 0.06
CA ILE A 76 1.83 -8.99 -0.83
C ILE A 76 1.42 -8.64 -2.27
N ASN A 77 0.31 -9.18 -2.74
CA ASN A 77 -0.19 -8.89 -4.08
C ASN A 77 -0.52 -7.41 -4.26
N LYS A 78 -1.05 -6.78 -3.22
CA LYS A 78 -1.33 -5.35 -3.24
C LYS A 78 -0.05 -4.54 -3.43
N TYR A 79 1.01 -4.86 -2.69
CA TYR A 79 2.30 -4.19 -2.86
C TYR A 79 2.87 -4.41 -4.27
N LYS A 80 2.70 -5.60 -4.83
CA LYS A 80 3.15 -5.87 -6.20
C LYS A 80 2.40 -5.04 -7.23
N GLU A 81 1.10 -4.86 -7.05
CA GLU A 81 0.30 -3.98 -7.91
C GLU A 81 0.78 -2.52 -7.81
N MET A 82 1.10 -2.07 -6.61
CA MET A 82 1.57 -0.71 -6.38
C MET A 82 2.93 -0.44 -7.00
N ALA A 83 3.78 -1.46 -7.07
CA ALA A 83 5.14 -1.32 -7.63
C ALA A 83 5.13 -0.86 -9.10
N GLY A 84 4.02 -1.02 -9.81
CA GLY A 84 3.89 -0.53 -11.18
C GLY A 84 3.57 0.95 -11.30
N ILE A 85 3.31 1.63 -10.21
CA ILE A 85 3.00 3.07 -10.23
C ILE A 85 4.28 3.87 -10.16
N GLU A 86 4.51 4.71 -11.17
CA GLU A 86 5.74 5.50 -11.27
C GLU A 86 5.89 6.45 -10.09
N GLY A 87 7.09 6.43 -9.50
CA GLY A 87 7.43 7.34 -8.41
C GLY A 87 6.88 6.96 -7.05
N LEU A 88 6.16 5.84 -6.94
CA LEU A 88 5.58 5.41 -5.68
C LEU A 88 6.63 4.80 -4.75
N MET A 89 6.61 5.22 -3.49
CA MET A 89 7.38 4.62 -2.42
C MET A 89 6.41 4.04 -1.39
N ALA A 90 6.62 2.78 -1.00
CA ALA A 90 5.81 2.09 0.01
C ALA A 90 6.54 2.03 1.34
N PHE A 91 5.79 2.13 2.42
CA PHE A 91 6.33 2.09 3.78
C PHE A 91 5.67 1.01 4.62
#